data_6711b5ab3e3af5aaf74e57e857510b93
#
_entry.id   6711b5ab3e3af5aaf74e57e857510b93
#
_cell.length_a   1.000
_cell.length_b   1.000
_cell.length_c   1.000
_cell.angle_alpha   90.00
_cell.angle_beta   90.00
_cell.angle_gamma   90.00
#
_symmetry.space_group_name_H-M   'P 1'
#
loop_
_entity.id
_entity.type
_entity.pdbx_description
1 polymer ?
#
loop_
_entity_poly.entity_id
_entity_poly.type
_entity_poly.pdbx_seq_one_letter_code
_entity_poly.pdbx_strand_id
1 'polypeptide(L)'
;MLHSCEDVETHKPYGDGSGHAPGTVQVTSYEQIPGGVTLKFIAPTDEDLLYIKIKYTLDNGKEMEARASLYTDETTIEGFGNTNPKKLVISAVNKMEKEGEAIITEIVPGKPAYLTAIEEIEVNPTFGGIYIHTTNGGRNYLIFDVSTKDSKGNWNIEHTEYTSVKNIGFTLRGFSAEPHDFKVRVRDLYDNQSEEYLTTLTPLYEEKLDLTKFKTFYLANDIKMDNAGHTLESLFNGDHGLNSWNYAHGYDFNPSEFPVWFTFDMGQTAQLSRFTSWQRSMGGSYYYRAGAIKEWEVWGRSDLPSSDGSWDGWTKLADCESIKPSGWPAGSNSEEDITYASKGEEFEFPADIPPVRYIRFKIPVSYTHLRAHETE
;
A
#
# COMPACT_ATOMS: atom_id res chain seq x y z
N MET A 1 3.87 -42.44 36.91
CA MET A 1 2.90 -42.85 35.87
C MET A 1 2.49 -41.55 35.14
N LEU A 2 3.06 -41.34 33.97
CA LEU A 2 2.73 -40.25 33.11
C LEU A 2 1.59 -40.73 32.21
N HIS A 3 0.42 -40.12 32.33
CA HIS A 3 -0.68 -40.36 31.41
C HIS A 3 -0.38 -39.54 30.15
N SER A 4 -0.21 -40.23 29.04
CA SER A 4 -0.16 -39.71 27.69
C SER A 4 -1.44 -38.91 27.41
N CYS A 5 -1.30 -37.69 26.88
CA CYS A 5 -2.40 -37.01 26.24
C CYS A 5 -2.88 -37.90 25.09
N GLU A 6 -4.13 -38.32 25.11
CA GLU A 6 -4.79 -38.85 23.92
C GLU A 6 -4.74 -37.75 22.83
N ASP A 7 -4.24 -38.16 21.66
CA ASP A 7 -4.34 -37.32 20.45
C ASP A 7 -5.82 -37.03 20.22
N VAL A 8 -6.21 -35.76 20.36
CA VAL A 8 -7.52 -35.28 19.92
C VAL A 8 -7.51 -35.41 18.40
N GLU A 9 -8.23 -36.40 17.87
CA GLU A 9 -8.49 -36.55 16.45
C GLU A 9 -9.24 -35.30 15.97
N THR A 10 -8.50 -34.29 15.47
CA THR A 10 -9.05 -32.99 15.06
C THR A 10 -9.76 -33.01 13.70
N HIS A 11 -9.82 -34.17 13.02
CA HIS A 11 -10.43 -34.28 11.68
C HIS A 11 -11.20 -35.58 11.49
N LYS A 12 -12.20 -35.84 12.32
CA LYS A 12 -13.28 -36.74 11.88
C LYS A 12 -14.18 -35.98 10.89
N PRO A 13 -14.42 -36.52 9.68
CA PRO A 13 -15.49 -36.00 8.84
C PRO A 13 -16.77 -35.90 9.67
N TYR A 14 -17.47 -34.78 9.58
CA TYR A 14 -18.69 -34.55 10.37
C TYR A 14 -19.80 -35.57 10.05
N GLY A 15 -19.61 -36.36 9.00
CA GLY A 15 -20.53 -37.38 8.54
C GLY A 15 -19.88 -38.66 8.08
N ASP A 16 -20.57 -39.75 8.10
CA ASP A 16 -20.12 -41.09 7.69
C ASP A 16 -20.50 -41.42 6.22
N GLY A 17 -20.94 -40.43 5.44
CA GLY A 17 -21.42 -40.59 4.07
C GLY A 17 -22.76 -41.29 3.94
N SER A 18 -23.49 -41.46 5.04
CA SER A 18 -24.83 -42.08 5.06
C SER A 18 -25.94 -41.11 4.64
N GLY A 19 -27.15 -41.60 4.66
CA GLY A 19 -28.33 -40.79 4.33
C GLY A 19 -28.66 -40.79 2.83
N HIS A 20 -29.65 -39.97 2.47
CA HIS A 20 -30.05 -39.78 1.09
C HIS A 20 -29.05 -38.91 0.34
N ALA A 21 -28.72 -39.25 -0.89
CA ALA A 21 -27.92 -38.36 -1.73
C ALA A 21 -28.77 -37.13 -2.15
N PRO A 22 -28.27 -35.89 -1.95
CA PRO A 22 -29.02 -34.71 -2.35
C PRO A 22 -29.33 -34.68 -3.86
N GLY A 23 -30.33 -33.90 -4.23
CA GLY A 23 -30.67 -33.62 -5.62
C GLY A 23 -29.54 -32.89 -6.38
N THR A 24 -29.73 -32.76 -7.69
CA THR A 24 -28.75 -32.09 -8.57
C THR A 24 -28.83 -30.55 -8.45
N VAL A 25 -27.71 -29.91 -8.56
CA VAL A 25 -27.57 -28.43 -8.65
C VAL A 25 -27.98 -27.99 -10.07
N GLN A 26 -28.63 -26.86 -10.19
CA GLN A 26 -28.95 -26.24 -11.46
C GLN A 26 -28.10 -24.95 -11.63
N VAL A 27 -27.13 -24.93 -12.54
CA VAL A 27 -26.44 -23.70 -12.92
C VAL A 27 -27.36 -22.85 -13.79
N THR A 28 -27.54 -21.60 -13.42
CA THR A 28 -28.41 -20.64 -14.11
C THR A 28 -27.62 -19.70 -15.05
N SER A 29 -26.49 -19.19 -14.60
CA SER A 29 -25.63 -18.32 -15.38
C SER A 29 -24.26 -18.19 -14.71
N TYR A 30 -23.35 -17.49 -15.38
CA TYR A 30 -22.13 -16.98 -14.76
C TYR A 30 -21.77 -15.60 -15.32
N GLU A 31 -21.04 -14.82 -14.52
CA GLU A 31 -20.46 -13.54 -14.91
C GLU A 31 -18.93 -13.64 -14.86
N GLN A 32 -18.26 -13.13 -15.89
CA GLN A 32 -16.80 -13.13 -15.95
C GLN A 32 -16.23 -12.12 -14.94
N ILE A 33 -15.21 -12.56 -14.20
CA ILE A 33 -14.37 -11.71 -13.36
C ILE A 33 -12.89 -11.94 -13.75
N PRO A 34 -11.95 -11.05 -13.39
CA PRO A 34 -10.55 -11.26 -13.72
C PRO A 34 -10.00 -12.60 -13.20
N GLY A 35 -9.58 -13.50 -14.13
CA GLY A 35 -9.08 -14.83 -13.79
C GLY A 35 -10.12 -15.80 -13.26
N GLY A 36 -11.42 -15.54 -13.44
CA GLY A 36 -12.47 -16.38 -12.92
C GLY A 36 -13.88 -16.05 -13.38
N VAL A 37 -14.86 -16.57 -12.64
CA VAL A 37 -16.28 -16.29 -12.81
C VAL A 37 -16.99 -16.19 -11.46
N THR A 38 -18.06 -15.40 -11.40
CA THR A 38 -19.12 -15.53 -10.39
C THR A 38 -20.19 -16.46 -10.96
N LEU A 39 -20.27 -17.66 -10.39
CA LEU A 39 -21.22 -18.69 -10.82
C LEU A 39 -22.53 -18.55 -10.06
N LYS A 40 -23.69 -18.51 -10.77
CA LYS A 40 -25.04 -18.47 -10.19
C LYS A 40 -25.73 -19.81 -10.36
N PHE A 41 -26.40 -20.28 -9.32
CA PHE A 41 -27.04 -21.59 -9.29
C PHE A 41 -28.29 -21.64 -8.41
N ILE A 42 -29.10 -22.67 -8.60
CA ILE A 42 -30.19 -23.05 -7.73
C ILE A 42 -29.76 -24.34 -7.03
N ALA A 43 -29.74 -24.31 -5.70
CA ALA A 43 -29.47 -25.47 -4.87
C ALA A 43 -30.72 -26.40 -4.83
N PRO A 44 -30.55 -27.73 -4.67
CA PRO A 44 -31.67 -28.61 -4.43
C PRO A 44 -32.33 -28.31 -3.08
N THR A 45 -33.60 -28.74 -2.93
CA THR A 45 -34.43 -28.40 -1.77
C THR A 45 -34.40 -29.46 -0.64
N ASP A 46 -33.36 -30.26 -0.59
CA ASP A 46 -33.16 -31.30 0.41
C ASP A 46 -32.98 -30.70 1.82
N GLU A 47 -33.74 -31.19 2.82
CA GLU A 47 -33.76 -30.68 4.20
C GLU A 47 -32.37 -30.89 4.92
N ASP A 48 -31.63 -31.89 4.48
CA ASP A 48 -30.32 -32.23 5.02
C ASP A 48 -29.16 -31.69 4.18
N LEU A 49 -29.40 -30.80 3.19
CA LEU A 49 -28.38 -30.13 2.41
C LEU A 49 -27.45 -29.36 3.33
N LEU A 50 -26.13 -29.46 3.09
CA LEU A 50 -25.09 -28.77 3.85
C LEU A 50 -24.41 -27.66 3.02
N TYR A 51 -23.91 -28.01 1.83
CA TYR A 51 -23.24 -27.07 0.93
C TYR A 51 -23.21 -27.57 -0.53
N ILE A 52 -22.87 -26.66 -1.43
CA ILE A 52 -22.58 -27.00 -2.83
C ILE A 52 -21.05 -27.08 -2.98
N LYS A 53 -20.56 -28.18 -3.54
CA LYS A 53 -19.15 -28.45 -3.81
C LYS A 53 -18.87 -28.22 -5.29
N ILE A 54 -17.84 -27.41 -5.58
CA ILE A 54 -17.37 -27.15 -6.94
C ILE A 54 -15.91 -27.54 -7.02
N LYS A 55 -15.59 -28.53 -7.84
CA LYS A 55 -14.22 -28.97 -8.13
C LYS A 55 -13.80 -28.48 -9.51
N TYR A 56 -12.57 -28.00 -9.60
CA TYR A 56 -11.98 -27.54 -10.86
C TYR A 56 -10.45 -27.67 -10.81
N THR A 57 -9.82 -27.59 -11.99
CA THR A 57 -8.36 -27.71 -12.11
C THR A 57 -7.81 -26.41 -12.68
N LEU A 58 -6.78 -25.85 -12.04
CA LEU A 58 -6.04 -24.69 -12.49
C LEU A 58 -5.17 -25.03 -13.70
N ASP A 59 -4.67 -24.02 -14.40
CA ASP A 59 -3.81 -24.19 -15.58
C ASP A 59 -2.47 -24.89 -15.26
N ASN A 60 -1.99 -24.80 -14.03
CA ASN A 60 -0.80 -25.51 -13.55
C ASN A 60 -1.08 -26.96 -13.10
N GLY A 61 -2.30 -27.46 -13.29
CA GLY A 61 -2.72 -28.82 -12.93
C GLY A 61 -3.15 -29.00 -11.46
N LYS A 62 -3.14 -27.96 -10.65
CA LYS A 62 -3.58 -28.03 -9.26
C LYS A 62 -5.10 -28.17 -9.19
N GLU A 63 -5.56 -29.19 -8.46
CA GLU A 63 -6.98 -29.37 -8.17
C GLU A 63 -7.43 -28.41 -7.07
N MET A 64 -8.57 -27.78 -7.30
CA MET A 64 -9.20 -26.83 -6.39
C MET A 64 -10.62 -27.29 -6.04
N GLU A 65 -11.04 -26.91 -4.85
CA GLU A 65 -12.40 -27.12 -4.38
C GLU A 65 -12.94 -25.80 -3.78
N ALA A 66 -14.04 -25.31 -4.31
CA ALA A 66 -14.81 -24.23 -3.72
C ALA A 66 -16.08 -24.79 -3.08
N ARG A 67 -16.52 -24.15 -2.00
CA ARG A 67 -17.75 -24.50 -1.29
C ARG A 67 -18.67 -23.31 -1.21
N ALA A 68 -19.90 -23.44 -1.68
CA ALA A 68 -20.92 -22.43 -1.54
C ALA A 68 -21.92 -22.84 -0.45
N SER A 69 -22.28 -21.88 0.39
CA SER A 69 -23.29 -22.10 1.44
C SER A 69 -24.66 -22.36 0.82
N LEU A 70 -25.49 -23.18 1.48
CA LEU A 70 -26.88 -23.38 1.09
C LEU A 70 -27.74 -22.08 1.15
N TYR A 71 -27.24 -21.04 1.78
CA TYR A 71 -27.91 -19.73 1.90
C TYR A 71 -27.55 -18.73 0.80
N THR A 72 -26.67 -19.11 -0.13
CA THR A 72 -26.26 -18.29 -1.27
C THR A 72 -26.66 -18.97 -2.58
N ASP A 73 -26.97 -18.17 -3.58
CA ASP A 73 -27.28 -18.58 -4.94
C ASP A 73 -26.13 -18.30 -5.92
N GLU A 74 -25.01 -17.83 -5.39
CA GLU A 74 -23.79 -17.57 -6.17
C GLU A 74 -22.51 -17.88 -5.41
N THR A 75 -21.41 -18.09 -6.15
CA THR A 75 -20.07 -18.25 -5.62
C THR A 75 -19.00 -17.84 -6.62
N THR A 76 -17.84 -17.42 -6.13
CA THR A 76 -16.70 -17.05 -6.96
C THR A 76 -15.78 -18.26 -7.19
N ILE A 77 -15.43 -18.48 -8.46
CA ILE A 77 -14.43 -19.47 -8.90
C ILE A 77 -13.33 -18.70 -9.60
N GLU A 78 -12.11 -18.78 -9.10
CA GLU A 78 -10.99 -17.97 -9.56
C GLU A 78 -9.66 -18.75 -9.58
N GLY A 79 -8.59 -18.13 -10.08
CA GLY A 79 -7.25 -18.70 -10.15
C GLY A 79 -6.85 -19.18 -11.54
N PHE A 80 -7.69 -18.96 -12.56
CA PHE A 80 -7.34 -19.33 -13.93
C PHE A 80 -6.37 -18.32 -14.56
N GLY A 81 -5.34 -18.86 -15.20
CA GLY A 81 -4.27 -18.08 -15.83
C GLY A 81 -4.58 -17.60 -17.26
N ASN A 82 -5.73 -17.98 -17.82
CA ASN A 82 -6.11 -17.63 -19.20
C ASN A 82 -7.64 -17.68 -19.37
N THR A 83 -8.11 -17.29 -20.56
CA THR A 83 -9.53 -17.25 -20.93
C THR A 83 -10.02 -18.48 -21.69
N ASN A 84 -9.27 -19.58 -21.69
CA ASN A 84 -9.73 -20.83 -22.30
C ASN A 84 -10.88 -21.43 -21.51
N PRO A 85 -11.81 -22.16 -22.16
CA PRO A 85 -12.89 -22.83 -21.47
C PRO A 85 -12.40 -23.77 -20.37
N LYS A 86 -13.08 -23.76 -19.23
CA LYS A 86 -12.78 -24.56 -18.04
C LYS A 86 -14.00 -25.38 -17.63
N LYS A 87 -13.74 -26.61 -17.19
CA LYS A 87 -14.79 -27.50 -16.67
C LYS A 87 -14.87 -27.40 -15.15
N LEU A 88 -16.09 -27.22 -14.67
CA LEU A 88 -16.43 -27.26 -13.25
C LEU A 88 -17.27 -28.52 -13.01
N VAL A 89 -16.93 -29.29 -11.97
CA VAL A 89 -17.71 -30.45 -11.50
C VAL A 89 -18.42 -30.01 -10.23
N ILE A 90 -19.75 -30.00 -10.27
CA ILE A 90 -20.59 -29.38 -9.22
C ILE A 90 -21.52 -30.45 -8.66
N SER A 91 -21.51 -30.64 -7.34
CA SER A 91 -22.37 -31.54 -6.60
C SER A 91 -22.95 -30.88 -5.35
N ALA A 92 -24.12 -31.33 -4.92
CA ALA A 92 -24.68 -31.00 -3.62
C ALA A 92 -24.19 -32.01 -2.57
N VAL A 93 -23.97 -31.56 -1.34
CA VAL A 93 -23.48 -32.39 -0.24
C VAL A 93 -24.39 -32.27 0.96
N ASN A 94 -24.80 -33.41 1.54
CA ASN A 94 -25.69 -33.43 2.72
C ASN A 94 -24.90 -33.31 4.03
N LYS A 95 -25.58 -33.19 5.16
CA LYS A 95 -25.02 -33.08 6.52
C LYS A 95 -24.18 -34.30 6.94
N MET A 96 -24.33 -35.43 6.26
CA MET A 96 -23.56 -36.65 6.46
C MET A 96 -22.39 -36.79 5.48
N GLU A 97 -22.03 -35.71 4.77
CA GLU A 97 -20.93 -35.65 3.75
C GLU A 97 -21.18 -36.57 2.53
N LYS A 98 -22.44 -36.96 2.28
CA LYS A 98 -22.78 -37.71 1.08
C LYS A 98 -22.98 -36.77 -0.10
N GLU A 99 -22.25 -37.02 -1.19
CA GLU A 99 -22.41 -36.26 -2.43
C GLU A 99 -23.58 -36.78 -3.26
N GLY A 100 -24.34 -35.83 -3.81
CA GLY A 100 -25.34 -36.10 -4.84
C GLY A 100 -24.70 -36.29 -6.21
N GLU A 101 -25.57 -36.48 -7.23
CA GLU A 101 -25.10 -36.58 -8.60
C GLU A 101 -24.45 -35.29 -9.07
N ALA A 102 -23.20 -35.41 -9.59
CA ALA A 102 -22.44 -34.26 -10.06
C ALA A 102 -22.89 -33.88 -11.49
N ILE A 103 -22.95 -32.57 -11.72
CA ILE A 103 -23.10 -32.00 -13.07
C ILE A 103 -21.74 -31.44 -13.53
N ILE A 104 -21.53 -31.38 -14.84
CA ILE A 104 -20.37 -30.75 -15.46
C ILE A 104 -20.84 -29.51 -16.20
N THR A 105 -20.27 -28.35 -15.86
CA THR A 105 -20.53 -27.08 -16.54
C THR A 105 -19.24 -26.54 -17.10
N GLU A 106 -19.27 -26.00 -18.32
CA GLU A 106 -18.16 -25.30 -18.93
C GLU A 106 -18.35 -23.79 -18.77
N ILE A 107 -17.28 -23.11 -18.33
CA ILE A 107 -17.24 -21.65 -18.18
C ILE A 107 -16.03 -21.08 -18.93
N VAL A 108 -16.10 -19.79 -19.26
CA VAL A 108 -14.96 -19.03 -19.82
C VAL A 108 -14.59 -17.94 -18.80
N PRO A 109 -13.40 -18.02 -18.18
CA PRO A 109 -12.95 -17.01 -17.25
C PRO A 109 -12.74 -15.66 -17.92
N GLY A 110 -12.88 -14.58 -17.16
CA GLY A 110 -12.45 -13.25 -17.60
C GLY A 110 -10.90 -13.17 -17.70
N LYS A 111 -10.40 -12.19 -18.45
CA LYS A 111 -8.97 -11.94 -18.59
C LYS A 111 -8.32 -11.76 -17.22
N PRO A 112 -7.25 -12.51 -16.88
CA PRO A 112 -6.58 -12.38 -15.58
C PRO A 112 -6.03 -10.99 -15.35
N ALA A 113 -6.14 -10.49 -14.10
CA ALA A 113 -5.73 -9.16 -13.73
C ALA A 113 -4.22 -8.90 -13.94
N TYR A 114 -3.38 -9.91 -13.71
CA TYR A 114 -1.93 -9.79 -13.92
C TYR A 114 -1.56 -9.57 -15.40
N LEU A 115 -2.34 -10.09 -16.35
CA LEU A 115 -2.15 -9.84 -17.79
C LEU A 115 -2.56 -8.42 -18.17
N THR A 116 -3.66 -7.93 -17.61
CA THR A 116 -4.06 -6.52 -17.82
C THR A 116 -3.03 -5.57 -17.23
N ALA A 117 -2.56 -5.84 -16.02
CA ALA A 117 -1.58 -5.01 -15.33
C ALA A 117 -0.25 -4.89 -16.09
N ILE A 118 0.27 -6.00 -16.67
CA ILE A 118 1.53 -5.95 -17.43
C ILE A 118 1.36 -5.32 -18.82
N GLU A 119 0.18 -5.43 -19.45
CA GLU A 119 -0.09 -4.78 -20.73
C GLU A 119 -0.24 -3.25 -20.60
N GLU A 120 -0.76 -2.78 -19.48
CA GLU A 120 -0.99 -1.37 -19.19
C GLU A 120 0.14 -0.74 -18.36
N ILE A 121 1.24 -1.49 -18.11
CA ILE A 121 2.33 -1.01 -17.28
C ILE A 121 3.06 0.16 -17.92
N GLU A 122 3.29 1.20 -17.15
CA GLU A 122 4.17 2.31 -17.47
C GLU A 122 5.34 2.33 -16.50
N VAL A 123 6.55 2.37 -17.05
CA VAL A 123 7.79 2.44 -16.27
C VAL A 123 8.56 3.68 -16.72
N ASN A 124 8.68 4.66 -15.85
CA ASN A 124 9.25 5.96 -16.15
C ASN A 124 10.45 6.26 -15.25
N PRO A 125 11.50 6.95 -15.74
CA PRO A 125 12.58 7.40 -14.89
C PRO A 125 12.07 8.45 -13.90
N THR A 126 12.54 8.36 -12.64
CA THR A 126 12.33 9.37 -11.61
C THR A 126 13.65 9.65 -10.88
N PHE A 127 13.65 10.55 -9.90
CA PHE A 127 14.84 10.88 -9.13
C PHE A 127 15.39 9.67 -8.39
N GLY A 128 16.65 9.32 -8.67
CA GLY A 128 17.35 8.18 -8.09
C GLY A 128 16.75 6.81 -8.43
N GLY A 129 15.86 6.69 -9.43
CA GLY A 129 15.21 5.42 -9.74
C GLY A 129 14.19 5.44 -10.85
N ILE A 130 13.21 4.53 -10.74
CA ILE A 130 12.08 4.39 -11.66
C ILE A 130 10.76 4.42 -10.91
N TYR A 131 9.74 4.98 -11.54
CA TYR A 131 8.35 4.93 -11.11
C TYR A 131 7.57 3.95 -11.98
N ILE A 132 6.89 3.02 -11.35
CA ILE A 132 6.07 2.00 -11.99
C ILE A 132 4.61 2.31 -11.69
N HIS A 133 3.80 2.37 -12.75
CA HIS A 133 2.37 2.64 -12.65
C HIS A 133 1.58 1.69 -13.55
N THR A 134 0.42 1.24 -13.06
CA THR A 134 -0.56 0.46 -13.84
C THR A 134 -1.92 0.49 -13.17
N THR A 135 -2.94 -0.11 -13.81
CA THR A 135 -4.28 -0.21 -13.26
C THR A 135 -4.63 -1.64 -12.82
N ASN A 136 -5.52 -1.74 -11.82
CA ASN A 136 -6.06 -2.99 -11.29
C ASN A 136 -7.55 -2.79 -10.96
N GLY A 137 -8.35 -2.70 -12.01
CA GLY A 137 -9.78 -2.36 -11.91
C GLY A 137 -10.58 -3.26 -10.97
N GLY A 138 -10.25 -4.54 -10.91
CA GLY A 138 -10.88 -5.55 -10.04
C GLY A 138 -10.34 -5.59 -8.61
N ARG A 139 -9.30 -4.82 -8.30
CA ARG A 139 -8.58 -4.86 -7.01
C ARG A 139 -8.12 -6.28 -6.63
N ASN A 140 -7.71 -7.05 -7.62
CA ASN A 140 -7.14 -8.37 -7.41
C ASN A 140 -5.80 -8.26 -6.67
N TYR A 141 -5.44 -9.28 -5.91
CA TYR A 141 -4.13 -9.32 -5.27
C TYR A 141 -3.06 -9.62 -6.32
N LEU A 142 -2.16 -8.67 -6.53
CA LEU A 142 -1.07 -8.75 -7.51
C LEU A 142 0.29 -8.59 -6.83
N ILE A 143 1.29 -9.23 -7.41
CA ILE A 143 2.66 -9.21 -6.93
C ILE A 143 3.55 -8.80 -8.09
N PHE A 144 4.32 -7.72 -7.93
CA PHE A 144 5.25 -7.18 -8.92
C PHE A 144 6.67 -7.51 -8.48
N ASP A 145 7.37 -8.36 -9.23
CA ASP A 145 8.78 -8.61 -9.03
C ASP A 145 9.58 -7.71 -10.00
N VAL A 146 10.33 -6.76 -9.44
CA VAL A 146 11.19 -5.84 -10.19
C VAL A 146 12.64 -6.27 -10.03
N SER A 147 13.30 -6.54 -11.15
CA SER A 147 14.67 -7.01 -11.20
C SER A 147 15.56 -6.06 -11.99
N THR A 148 16.85 -6.04 -11.63
CA THR A 148 17.91 -5.35 -12.36
C THR A 148 19.06 -6.31 -12.66
N LYS A 149 19.98 -5.90 -13.53
CA LYS A 149 21.18 -6.68 -13.80
C LYS A 149 22.31 -6.29 -12.86
N ASP A 150 22.97 -7.28 -12.30
CA ASP A 150 24.24 -7.10 -11.60
C ASP A 150 25.41 -6.79 -12.58
N SER A 151 26.60 -6.53 -12.04
CA SER A 151 27.82 -6.26 -12.82
C SER A 151 28.27 -7.43 -13.72
N LYS A 152 27.71 -8.64 -13.52
CA LYS A 152 27.97 -9.84 -14.30
C LYS A 152 26.88 -10.11 -15.34
N GLY A 153 25.82 -9.27 -15.36
CA GLY A 153 24.68 -9.39 -16.26
C GLY A 153 23.57 -10.35 -15.79
N ASN A 154 23.61 -10.83 -14.54
CA ASN A 154 22.54 -11.67 -13.99
C ASN A 154 21.40 -10.81 -13.47
N TRP A 155 20.17 -11.27 -13.69
CA TRP A 155 18.98 -10.65 -13.15
C TRP A 155 18.80 -10.98 -11.66
N ASN A 156 18.68 -9.95 -10.81
CA ASN A 156 18.36 -10.08 -9.41
C ASN A 156 17.09 -9.30 -9.09
N ILE A 157 16.22 -9.87 -8.25
CA ILE A 157 15.04 -9.16 -7.76
C ILE A 157 15.51 -8.13 -6.74
N GLU A 158 15.27 -6.85 -7.03
CA GLU A 158 15.59 -5.72 -6.15
C GLU A 158 14.39 -5.33 -5.28
N HIS A 159 13.18 -5.56 -5.79
CA HIS A 159 11.95 -5.19 -5.09
C HIS A 159 10.82 -6.13 -5.46
N THR A 160 9.98 -6.44 -4.47
CA THR A 160 8.71 -7.13 -4.68
C THR A 160 7.60 -6.30 -4.04
N GLU A 161 6.66 -5.81 -4.85
CA GLU A 161 5.50 -5.05 -4.39
C GLU A 161 4.27 -5.95 -4.34
N TYR A 162 3.58 -5.96 -3.19
CA TYR A 162 2.34 -6.70 -2.94
C TYR A 162 1.19 -5.72 -2.82
N THR A 163 0.19 -5.81 -3.70
CA THR A 163 -0.86 -4.79 -3.72
C THR A 163 -2.19 -5.31 -4.24
N SER A 164 -3.30 -4.69 -3.79
CA SER A 164 -4.66 -4.89 -4.30
C SER A 164 -5.36 -3.57 -4.56
N VAL A 165 -4.63 -2.46 -4.62
CA VAL A 165 -5.22 -1.14 -4.89
C VAL A 165 -5.61 -1.00 -6.35
N LYS A 166 -6.59 -0.14 -6.64
CA LYS A 166 -7.08 0.06 -8.01
C LYS A 166 -6.07 0.75 -8.92
N ASN A 167 -5.43 1.80 -8.44
CA ASN A 167 -4.38 2.53 -9.14
C ASN A 167 -3.07 2.17 -8.46
N ILE A 168 -2.27 1.36 -9.10
CA ILE A 168 -0.99 0.89 -8.59
C ILE A 168 0.07 1.90 -8.99
N GLY A 169 0.86 2.37 -8.02
CA GLY A 169 1.99 3.25 -8.26
C GLY A 169 3.02 3.08 -7.15
N PHE A 170 4.26 2.78 -7.52
CA PHE A 170 5.37 2.66 -6.58
C PHE A 170 6.70 3.00 -7.24
N THR A 171 7.68 3.38 -6.44
CA THR A 171 9.00 3.82 -6.89
C THR A 171 10.07 2.85 -6.41
N LEU A 172 10.96 2.43 -7.30
CA LEU A 172 12.20 1.73 -6.97
C LEU A 172 13.37 2.71 -7.08
N ARG A 173 14.16 2.85 -6.01
CA ARG A 173 15.24 3.84 -5.88
C ARG A 173 16.59 3.22 -5.55
N GLY A 174 17.63 4.04 -5.52
CA GLY A 174 19.00 3.65 -5.18
C GLY A 174 19.91 3.49 -6.40
N PHE A 175 19.49 4.01 -7.55
CA PHE A 175 20.23 3.91 -8.80
C PHE A 175 20.93 5.22 -9.16
N SER A 176 22.14 5.08 -9.75
CA SER A 176 22.86 6.21 -10.34
C SER A 176 22.15 6.73 -11.59
N ALA A 177 22.46 7.97 -11.98
CA ALA A 177 21.95 8.59 -13.21
C ALA A 177 22.68 8.04 -14.47
N GLU A 178 22.80 6.72 -14.56
CA GLU A 178 23.34 5.96 -15.67
C GLU A 178 22.28 5.00 -16.22
N PRO A 179 22.38 4.51 -17.46
CA PRO A 179 21.44 3.53 -17.99
C PRO A 179 21.46 2.21 -17.20
N HIS A 180 20.30 1.79 -16.73
CA HIS A 180 20.09 0.51 -16.04
C HIS A 180 19.03 -0.31 -16.79
N ASP A 181 19.24 -1.61 -16.87
CA ASP A 181 18.25 -2.55 -17.40
C ASP A 181 17.29 -2.96 -16.26
N PHE A 182 16.00 -2.79 -16.51
CA PHE A 182 14.93 -3.20 -15.60
C PHE A 182 14.07 -4.28 -16.23
N LYS A 183 13.59 -5.17 -15.39
CA LYS A 183 12.66 -6.23 -15.73
C LYS A 183 11.53 -6.27 -14.72
N VAL A 184 10.29 -6.22 -15.19
CA VAL A 184 9.10 -6.36 -14.34
C VAL A 184 8.34 -7.60 -14.75
N ARG A 185 7.89 -8.37 -13.76
CA ARG A 185 6.99 -9.50 -13.90
C ARG A 185 5.84 -9.33 -12.91
N VAL A 186 4.62 -9.60 -13.37
CA VAL A 186 3.42 -9.56 -12.53
C VAL A 186 2.89 -10.98 -12.34
N ARG A 187 2.56 -11.35 -11.12
CA ARG A 187 1.97 -12.64 -10.78
C ARG A 187 0.80 -12.50 -9.82
N ASP A 188 -0.03 -13.53 -9.75
CA ASP A 188 -1.13 -13.64 -8.80
C ASP A 188 -0.81 -14.63 -7.65
N LEU A 189 -1.80 -14.93 -6.81
CA LEU A 189 -1.68 -15.87 -5.70
C LEU A 189 -1.76 -17.34 -6.13
N TYR A 190 -2.04 -17.62 -7.39
CA TYR A 190 -2.23 -18.97 -7.94
C TYR A 190 -1.03 -19.46 -8.77
N ASP A 191 0.11 -18.76 -8.65
CA ASP A 191 1.35 -19.00 -9.40
C ASP A 191 1.25 -18.70 -10.90
N ASN A 192 0.18 -18.04 -11.35
CA ASN A 192 0.15 -17.49 -12.71
C ASN A 192 1.04 -16.25 -12.79
N GLN A 193 1.76 -16.12 -13.91
CA GLN A 193 2.71 -15.02 -14.11
C GLN A 193 2.68 -14.51 -15.55
N SER A 194 2.99 -13.22 -15.70
CA SER A 194 3.09 -12.56 -17.00
C SER A 194 4.37 -12.90 -17.74
N GLU A 195 4.41 -12.55 -19.03
CA GLU A 195 5.68 -12.34 -19.72
C GLU A 195 6.48 -11.21 -19.03
N GLU A 196 7.77 -11.15 -19.31
CA GLU A 196 8.67 -10.15 -18.77
C GLU A 196 8.54 -8.82 -19.52
N TYR A 197 8.28 -7.73 -18.81
CA TYR A 197 8.44 -6.38 -19.34
C TYR A 197 9.89 -5.95 -19.16
N LEU A 198 10.58 -5.67 -20.26
CA LEU A 198 12.00 -5.29 -20.27
C LEU A 198 12.13 -3.84 -20.73
N THR A 199 12.92 -3.04 -20.03
CA THR A 199 13.23 -1.67 -20.43
C THR A 199 14.61 -1.26 -19.93
N THR A 200 15.25 -0.31 -20.62
CA THR A 200 16.47 0.35 -20.18
C THR A 200 16.19 1.80 -19.94
N LEU A 201 16.37 2.27 -18.73
CA LEU A 201 16.09 3.65 -18.32
C LEU A 201 17.29 4.28 -17.60
N THR A 202 17.41 5.58 -17.73
CA THR A 202 18.39 6.39 -16.99
C THR A 202 17.65 7.16 -15.90
N PRO A 203 17.80 6.82 -14.62
CA PRO A 203 17.24 7.58 -13.50
C PRO A 203 17.67 9.03 -13.53
N LEU A 204 16.81 9.92 -13.05
CA LEU A 204 17.20 11.32 -12.84
C LEU A 204 18.23 11.40 -11.71
N TYR A 205 19.20 12.31 -11.86
CA TYR A 205 20.22 12.52 -10.83
C TYR A 205 19.58 12.96 -9.51
N GLU A 206 20.00 12.32 -8.42
CA GLU A 206 19.59 12.67 -7.06
C GLU A 206 20.77 12.55 -6.12
N GLU A 207 20.90 13.54 -5.24
CA GLU A 207 21.86 13.50 -4.13
C GLU A 207 21.23 14.06 -2.85
N LYS A 208 21.65 13.53 -1.72
CA LYS A 208 21.23 14.06 -0.43
C LYS A 208 21.88 15.42 -0.20
N LEU A 209 21.05 16.43 0.10
CA LEU A 209 21.55 17.76 0.44
C LEU A 209 22.38 17.71 1.73
N ASP A 210 23.42 18.55 1.78
CA ASP A 210 24.25 18.73 2.96
C ASP A 210 23.49 19.48 4.06
N LEU A 211 22.94 18.73 5.01
CA LEU A 211 22.14 19.27 6.11
C LEU A 211 22.93 20.19 7.04
N THR A 212 24.28 20.13 7.03
CA THR A 212 25.12 21.03 7.85
C THR A 212 25.06 22.49 7.38
N LYS A 213 24.59 22.72 6.15
CA LYS A 213 24.36 24.05 5.59
C LYS A 213 23.03 24.65 6.01
N PHE A 214 22.10 23.85 6.50
CA PHE A 214 20.76 24.29 6.88
C PHE A 214 20.84 25.13 8.15
N LYS A 215 20.04 26.19 8.19
CA LYS A 215 20.03 27.15 9.28
C LYS A 215 18.62 27.55 9.64
N THR A 216 18.41 27.80 10.92
CA THR A 216 17.23 28.52 11.39
C THR A 216 17.15 29.88 10.70
N PHE A 217 15.98 30.19 10.17
CA PHE A 217 15.69 31.45 9.48
C PHE A 217 14.24 31.84 9.74
N TYR A 218 14.01 32.65 10.75
CA TYR A 218 12.68 33.10 11.12
C TYR A 218 12.32 34.42 10.44
N LEU A 219 11.12 34.51 9.92
CA LEU A 219 10.50 35.72 9.41
C LEU A 219 9.46 36.23 10.41
N ALA A 220 8.96 37.46 10.19
CA ALA A 220 7.85 37.96 10.99
C ALA A 220 6.65 37.00 10.89
N ASN A 221 5.98 36.78 12.02
CA ASN A 221 4.83 35.86 12.17
C ASN A 221 5.15 34.36 12.03
N ASP A 222 6.41 33.97 11.86
CA ASP A 222 6.79 32.55 11.96
C ASP A 222 6.69 32.10 13.42
N ILE A 223 6.19 30.88 13.65
CA ILE A 223 6.28 30.27 14.97
C ILE A 223 7.74 29.95 15.29
N LYS A 224 8.13 30.12 16.55
CA LYS A 224 9.45 29.75 17.01
C LYS A 224 9.44 28.34 17.57
N MET A 225 10.41 27.55 17.12
CA MET A 225 10.70 26.21 17.62
C MET A 225 11.85 26.33 18.63
N ASP A 226 11.54 26.61 19.89
CA ASP A 226 12.54 26.80 20.95
C ASP A 226 12.03 26.35 22.34
N ASN A 227 10.92 25.63 22.39
CA ASN A 227 10.33 25.17 23.63
C ASN A 227 11.19 24.07 24.27
N ALA A 228 11.55 24.28 25.53
CA ALA A 228 12.33 23.35 26.35
C ALA A 228 13.67 22.92 25.72
N GLY A 229 14.28 23.74 24.86
CA GLY A 229 15.53 23.45 24.18
C GLY A 229 15.40 22.60 22.91
N HIS A 230 14.18 22.32 22.47
CA HIS A 230 13.91 21.60 21.23
C HIS A 230 13.75 22.58 20.06
N THR A 231 14.89 22.96 19.48
CA THR A 231 14.97 24.03 18.48
C THR A 231 14.72 23.55 17.05
N LEU A 232 14.60 24.49 16.11
CA LEU A 232 14.41 24.18 14.69
C LEU A 232 15.56 23.38 14.09
N GLU A 233 16.79 23.56 14.60
CA GLU A 233 17.97 22.81 14.19
C GLU A 233 17.83 21.30 14.41
N SER A 234 16.96 20.87 15.32
CA SER A 234 16.61 19.46 15.51
C SER A 234 16.06 18.79 14.26
N LEU A 235 15.50 19.55 13.31
CA LEU A 235 15.02 19.01 12.01
C LEU A 235 16.18 18.61 11.07
N PHE A 236 17.40 19.13 11.29
CA PHE A 236 18.50 19.00 10.32
C PHE A 236 19.71 18.24 10.87
N ASN A 237 19.70 17.81 12.13
CA ASN A 237 20.87 17.18 12.78
C ASN A 237 21.05 15.70 12.46
N GLY A 238 20.08 15.08 11.75
CA GLY A 238 20.15 13.67 11.36
C GLY A 238 19.79 12.66 12.45
N ASP A 239 19.42 13.11 13.65
CA ASP A 239 18.97 12.24 14.74
C ASP A 239 17.44 12.04 14.65
N HIS A 240 17.01 10.84 14.28
CA HIS A 240 15.61 10.46 14.08
C HIS A 240 15.38 8.96 14.36
N GLY A 241 14.11 8.54 14.30
CA GLY A 241 13.69 7.13 14.43
C GLY A 241 13.12 6.78 15.80
N LEU A 242 12.80 5.51 16.01
CA LEU A 242 11.98 5.02 17.13
C LEU A 242 12.50 5.46 18.51
N ASN A 243 13.79 5.38 18.72
CA ASN A 243 14.42 5.65 20.02
C ASN A 243 14.97 7.09 20.14
N SER A 244 14.78 7.92 19.14
CA SER A 244 15.25 9.31 19.18
C SER A 244 14.39 10.15 20.13
N TRP A 245 15.07 11.03 20.87
CA TRP A 245 14.48 12.08 21.69
C TRP A 245 14.61 13.44 21.04
N ASN A 246 15.06 13.47 19.80
CA ASN A 246 15.25 14.67 19.02
C ASN A 246 13.95 15.06 18.29
N TYR A 247 13.55 16.31 18.42
CA TYR A 247 12.42 16.89 17.70
C TYR A 247 12.46 18.41 17.80
N ALA A 248 11.86 19.11 16.85
CA ALA A 248 11.60 20.53 16.94
C ALA A 248 10.26 20.73 17.66
N HIS A 249 10.17 21.70 18.56
CA HIS A 249 8.96 21.95 19.36
C HIS A 249 8.66 23.44 19.49
N GLY A 250 7.53 23.85 18.94
CA GLY A 250 6.92 25.13 19.24
C GLY A 250 6.19 25.12 20.59
N TYR A 251 5.47 26.18 20.87
CA TYR A 251 4.55 26.22 22.02
C TYR A 251 3.22 25.56 21.70
N ASP A 252 2.41 25.27 22.71
CA ASP A 252 1.05 24.77 22.50
C ASP A 252 0.19 25.87 21.86
N PHE A 253 -0.47 25.53 20.77
CA PHE A 253 -1.34 26.42 20.01
C PHE A 253 -2.81 26.05 20.21
N ASN A 254 -3.68 27.05 20.28
CA ASN A 254 -5.10 26.80 20.21
C ASN A 254 -5.53 26.52 18.75
N PRO A 255 -6.62 25.75 18.54
CA PRO A 255 -7.14 25.50 17.19
C PRO A 255 -7.38 26.76 16.36
N SER A 256 -7.76 27.88 17.00
CA SER A 256 -8.01 29.17 16.34
C SER A 256 -6.75 29.89 15.84
N GLU A 257 -5.57 29.45 16.25
CA GLU A 257 -4.29 30.05 15.82
C GLU A 257 -3.75 29.45 14.51
N PHE A 258 -4.35 28.35 14.05
CA PHE A 258 -3.97 27.73 12.78
C PHE A 258 -4.59 28.48 11.57
N PRO A 259 -3.90 28.50 10.41
CA PRO A 259 -2.63 27.84 10.11
C PRO A 259 -1.42 28.56 10.76
N VAL A 260 -0.46 27.78 11.24
CA VAL A 260 0.84 28.27 11.68
C VAL A 260 1.94 27.88 10.67
N TRP A 261 3.08 28.59 10.71
CA TRP A 261 4.18 28.30 9.78
C TRP A 261 5.54 28.63 10.37
N PHE A 262 6.58 28.02 9.81
CA PHE A 262 7.98 28.29 10.11
C PHE A 262 8.82 28.24 8.85
N THR A 263 9.96 28.94 8.87
CA THR A 263 10.85 29.09 7.74
C THR A 263 12.28 28.66 8.12
N PHE A 264 13.01 28.08 7.18
CA PHE A 264 14.43 27.81 7.30
C PHE A 264 15.19 28.05 5.99
N ASP A 265 16.51 28.25 6.09
CA ASP A 265 17.42 28.39 4.96
C ASP A 265 18.21 27.09 4.76
N MET A 266 18.09 26.46 3.60
CA MET A 266 18.88 25.27 3.25
C MET A 266 20.37 25.58 3.02
N GLY A 267 20.78 26.88 2.97
CA GLY A 267 22.14 27.32 2.74
C GLY A 267 22.67 27.04 1.33
N GLN A 268 21.84 26.44 0.49
CA GLN A 268 22.15 26.08 -0.88
C GLN A 268 20.86 26.08 -1.72
N THR A 269 20.98 26.42 -3.00
CA THR A 269 19.84 26.39 -3.93
C THR A 269 19.82 25.04 -4.63
N ALA A 270 18.67 24.35 -4.59
CA ALA A 270 18.48 23.06 -5.22
C ALA A 270 17.06 22.92 -5.76
N GLN A 271 16.89 22.17 -6.83
CA GLN A 271 15.60 21.60 -7.21
C GLN A 271 15.39 20.36 -6.35
N LEU A 272 14.34 20.36 -5.57
CA LEU A 272 14.08 19.29 -4.62
C LEU A 272 13.38 18.13 -5.32
N SER A 273 13.77 16.89 -4.98
CA SER A 273 13.09 15.67 -5.42
C SER A 273 12.11 15.16 -4.38
N ARG A 274 12.54 15.14 -3.12
CA ARG A 274 11.76 14.62 -1.99
C ARG A 274 12.37 15.03 -0.65
N PHE A 275 11.61 14.80 0.41
CA PHE A 275 12.12 14.81 1.77
C PHE A 275 11.48 13.70 2.59
N THR A 276 12.13 13.29 3.67
CA THR A 276 11.57 12.35 4.63
C THR A 276 11.33 13.08 5.93
N SER A 277 10.15 12.89 6.50
CA SER A 277 9.73 13.49 7.77
C SER A 277 9.57 12.40 8.83
N TRP A 278 10.17 12.63 10.00
CA TRP A 278 9.97 11.77 11.17
C TRP A 278 9.22 12.54 12.23
N GLN A 279 8.16 11.93 12.75
CA GLN A 279 7.43 12.46 13.88
C GLN A 279 8.24 12.29 15.16
N ARG A 280 7.96 13.13 16.20
CA ARG A 280 8.45 12.93 17.54
C ARG A 280 8.13 11.51 18.01
N SER A 281 9.13 10.75 18.42
CA SER A 281 8.99 9.32 18.73
C SER A 281 8.91 9.03 20.22
N MET A 282 10.03 9.23 20.96
CA MET A 282 10.17 8.86 22.37
C MET A 282 9.70 7.41 22.63
N GLY A 283 10.25 6.45 21.86
CA GLY A 283 9.87 5.04 21.91
C GLY A 283 8.49 4.74 21.29
N GLY A 284 8.05 5.55 20.34
CA GLY A 284 6.77 5.40 19.65
C GLY A 284 5.56 5.96 20.40
N SER A 285 5.74 6.38 21.65
CA SER A 285 4.63 6.86 22.50
C SER A 285 4.05 8.19 22.05
N TYR A 286 4.76 8.95 21.21
CA TYR A 286 4.33 10.26 20.72
C TYR A 286 3.93 10.29 19.25
N TYR A 287 3.99 9.16 18.55
CA TYR A 287 3.51 9.11 17.17
C TYR A 287 2.01 9.44 17.10
N TYR A 288 1.62 10.20 16.08
CA TYR A 288 0.25 10.59 15.76
C TYR A 288 -0.50 11.27 16.93
N ARG A 289 0.20 12.06 17.75
CA ARG A 289 -0.38 12.80 18.87
C ARG A 289 0.51 13.97 19.30
N ALA A 290 0.06 14.74 20.27
CA ALA A 290 0.84 15.78 20.96
C ALA A 290 1.52 16.78 20.00
N GLY A 291 0.74 17.34 19.08
CA GLY A 291 1.20 18.34 18.12
C GLY A 291 1.88 17.75 16.88
N ALA A 292 1.93 16.41 16.72
CA ALA A 292 2.38 15.81 15.45
C ALA A 292 1.57 16.39 14.29
N ILE A 293 2.27 16.82 13.24
CA ILE A 293 1.66 17.46 12.07
C ILE A 293 0.89 16.39 11.30
N LYS A 294 -0.36 16.70 10.92
CA LYS A 294 -1.15 15.81 10.05
C LYS A 294 -1.14 16.28 8.61
N GLU A 295 -1.41 17.54 8.38
CA GLU A 295 -1.43 18.13 7.05
C GLU A 295 -0.54 19.37 7.01
N TRP A 296 0.16 19.56 5.91
CA TRP A 296 0.96 20.77 5.70
C TRP A 296 1.21 21.05 4.23
N GLU A 297 1.47 22.32 3.94
CA GLU A 297 1.93 22.78 2.65
C GLU A 297 3.42 23.07 2.74
N VAL A 298 4.19 22.70 1.71
CA VAL A 298 5.59 23.08 1.54
C VAL A 298 5.68 24.20 0.51
N TRP A 299 6.30 25.31 0.90
CA TRP A 299 6.53 26.46 0.04
C TRP A 299 8.02 26.73 -0.06
N GLY A 300 8.48 27.19 -1.23
CA GLY A 300 9.87 27.49 -1.49
C GLY A 300 10.07 28.77 -2.29
N ARG A 301 11.27 29.35 -2.14
CA ARG A 301 11.76 30.42 -2.98
C ARG A 301 13.28 30.41 -3.08
N SER A 302 13.85 30.96 -4.15
CA SER A 302 15.30 30.96 -4.40
C SER A 302 16.01 32.15 -3.77
N ASP A 303 15.40 33.33 -3.81
CA ASP A 303 15.96 34.59 -3.34
C ASP A 303 15.59 34.89 -1.88
N LEU A 304 16.31 35.82 -1.24
CA LEU A 304 16.10 36.19 0.15
C LEU A 304 14.69 36.70 0.38
N PRO A 305 13.92 36.08 1.32
CA PRO A 305 12.58 36.52 1.67
C PRO A 305 12.56 37.90 2.33
N SER A 306 11.45 38.62 2.15
CA SER A 306 11.22 39.85 2.90
C SER A 306 11.10 39.58 4.40
N SER A 307 11.74 40.38 5.23
CA SER A 307 11.72 40.24 6.68
C SER A 307 10.34 40.48 7.33
N ASP A 308 9.40 41.09 6.58
CA ASP A 308 8.02 41.33 7.05
C ASP A 308 7.17 40.06 7.12
N GLY A 309 7.69 38.92 6.63
CA GLY A 309 7.02 37.63 6.65
C GLY A 309 5.93 37.47 5.60
N SER A 310 5.86 38.35 4.60
CA SER A 310 4.89 38.24 3.50
C SER A 310 5.05 36.93 2.72
N TRP A 311 3.99 36.49 2.06
CA TRP A 311 3.97 35.33 1.19
C TRP A 311 4.29 35.66 -0.28
N ASP A 312 4.64 36.91 -0.56
CA ASP A 312 4.96 37.35 -1.93
C ASP A 312 6.25 36.67 -2.43
N GLY A 313 6.19 36.14 -3.64
CA GLY A 313 7.32 35.43 -4.26
C GLY A 313 7.56 34.01 -3.75
N TRP A 314 6.73 33.46 -2.89
CA TRP A 314 6.76 32.06 -2.52
C TRP A 314 5.98 31.20 -3.52
N THR A 315 6.54 30.07 -3.88
CA THR A 315 5.90 29.07 -4.75
C THR A 315 5.52 27.85 -3.90
N LYS A 316 4.27 27.41 -4.00
CA LYS A 316 3.84 26.16 -3.38
C LYS A 316 4.48 24.99 -4.11
N LEU A 317 5.15 24.12 -3.37
CA LEU A 317 5.89 22.98 -3.91
C LEU A 317 5.11 21.66 -3.75
N ALA A 318 4.43 21.48 -2.59
CA ALA A 318 3.67 20.27 -2.30
C ALA A 318 2.58 20.51 -1.26
N ASP A 319 1.54 19.68 -1.31
CA ASP A 319 0.61 19.38 -0.22
C ASP A 319 0.99 18.04 0.36
N CYS A 320 1.10 17.95 1.68
CA CYS A 320 1.53 16.76 2.38
C CYS A 320 0.52 16.36 3.45
N GLU A 321 0.27 15.06 3.58
CA GLU A 321 -0.57 14.48 4.63
C GLU A 321 0.13 13.27 5.24
N SER A 322 0.30 13.27 6.58
CA SER A 322 0.82 12.14 7.33
C SER A 322 -0.26 11.06 7.44
N ILE A 323 0.08 9.84 7.07
CA ILE A 323 -0.83 8.71 7.06
C ILE A 323 -0.63 7.85 8.30
N LYS A 324 -1.75 7.55 8.96
CA LYS A 324 -1.78 6.58 10.06
C LYS A 324 -2.39 5.27 9.54
N PRO A 325 -1.60 4.21 9.33
CA PRO A 325 -2.04 2.99 8.65
C PRO A 325 -3.29 2.35 9.25
N SER A 326 -3.39 2.28 10.59
CA SER A 326 -4.53 1.67 11.26
C SER A 326 -5.83 2.47 11.13
N GLY A 327 -5.75 3.78 10.86
CA GLY A 327 -6.91 4.68 10.95
C GLY A 327 -7.46 4.88 12.37
N TRP A 328 -6.78 4.36 13.41
CA TRP A 328 -7.23 4.51 14.79
C TRP A 328 -7.16 5.96 15.27
N PRO A 329 -7.95 6.34 16.28
CA PRO A 329 -7.92 7.69 16.83
C PRO A 329 -6.52 8.11 17.29
N ALA A 330 -6.27 9.42 17.24
CA ALA A 330 -5.00 10.00 17.70
C ALA A 330 -4.65 9.56 19.13
N GLY A 331 -3.40 9.12 19.32
CA GLY A 331 -2.88 8.63 20.60
C GLY A 331 -3.16 7.17 20.93
N SER A 332 -3.79 6.42 20.02
CA SER A 332 -3.89 4.95 20.08
C SER A 332 -3.18 4.39 18.87
N ASN A 333 -2.04 3.74 19.04
CA ASN A 333 -1.21 3.25 17.93
C ASN A 333 -1.20 1.73 17.89
N SER A 334 -1.35 1.16 16.69
CA SER A 334 -1.07 -0.25 16.41
C SER A 334 0.45 -0.47 16.26
N GLU A 335 0.87 -1.72 16.23
CA GLU A 335 2.26 -2.08 15.94
C GLU A 335 2.66 -1.66 14.50
N GLU A 336 1.71 -1.71 13.56
CA GLU A 336 1.90 -1.24 12.20
C GLU A 336 2.12 0.27 12.15
N ASP A 337 1.34 1.08 12.90
CA ASP A 337 1.51 2.53 13.00
C ASP A 337 2.91 2.89 13.50
N ILE A 338 3.37 2.21 14.55
CA ILE A 338 4.69 2.43 15.13
C ILE A 338 5.80 2.07 14.13
N THR A 339 5.65 0.93 13.48
CA THR A 339 6.62 0.45 12.47
C THR A 339 6.70 1.41 11.30
N TYR A 340 5.56 1.88 10.78
CA TYR A 340 5.48 2.81 9.67
C TYR A 340 6.13 4.17 10.04
N ALA A 341 5.71 4.79 11.12
CA ALA A 341 6.23 6.09 11.55
C ALA A 341 7.73 6.06 11.90
N SER A 342 8.24 4.92 12.41
CA SER A 342 9.66 4.78 12.75
C SER A 342 10.59 4.83 11.54
N LYS A 343 10.11 4.44 10.38
CA LYS A 343 10.85 4.51 9.10
C LYS A 343 10.90 5.92 8.53
N GLY A 344 10.02 6.81 8.97
CA GLY A 344 9.79 8.12 8.39
C GLY A 344 8.84 8.07 7.18
N GLU A 345 8.14 9.17 6.96
CA GLU A 345 7.24 9.33 5.82
C GLU A 345 7.95 10.12 4.72
N GLU A 346 7.96 9.57 3.52
CA GLU A 346 8.57 10.20 2.36
C GLU A 346 7.53 11.00 1.57
N PHE A 347 7.89 12.23 1.18
CA PHE A 347 7.06 13.15 0.40
C PHE A 347 7.85 13.58 -0.84
N GLU A 348 7.28 13.32 -2.00
CA GLU A 348 7.88 13.65 -3.29
C GLU A 348 7.41 15.02 -3.77
N PHE A 349 8.29 15.74 -4.45
CA PHE A 349 7.97 16.96 -5.16
C PHE A 349 7.74 16.67 -6.65
N PRO A 350 6.84 17.41 -7.32
CA PRO A 350 6.75 17.39 -8.78
C PRO A 350 8.12 17.68 -9.43
N ALA A 351 8.41 16.99 -10.53
CA ALA A 351 9.71 17.12 -11.21
C ALA A 351 9.95 18.49 -11.85
N ASP A 352 8.90 19.32 -11.97
CA ASP A 352 8.93 20.64 -12.62
C ASP A 352 8.95 21.80 -11.62
N ILE A 353 9.12 21.56 -10.31
CA ILE A 353 9.25 22.65 -9.34
C ILE A 353 10.54 23.46 -9.58
N PRO A 354 10.50 24.77 -9.32
CA PRO A 354 11.69 25.61 -9.47
C PRO A 354 12.76 25.29 -8.40
N PRO A 355 14.06 25.53 -8.68
CA PRO A 355 15.08 25.50 -7.66
C PRO A 355 14.79 26.50 -6.54
N VAL A 356 14.95 26.09 -5.29
CA VAL A 356 14.66 26.89 -4.09
C VAL A 356 15.78 26.80 -3.08
N ARG A 357 15.88 27.80 -2.20
CA ARG A 357 16.82 27.85 -1.08
C ARG A 357 16.11 27.99 0.26
N TYR A 358 15.08 28.83 0.32
CA TYR A 358 14.30 29.05 1.53
C TYR A 358 13.05 28.20 1.47
N ILE A 359 12.79 27.49 2.56
CA ILE A 359 11.61 26.62 2.69
C ILE A 359 10.73 27.14 3.82
N ARG A 360 9.41 27.16 3.57
CA ARG A 360 8.40 27.47 4.56
C ARG A 360 7.37 26.34 4.64
N PHE A 361 7.21 25.79 5.83
CA PHE A 361 6.14 24.82 6.14
C PHE A 361 4.95 25.58 6.69
N LYS A 362 3.77 25.42 6.06
CA LYS A 362 2.51 25.96 6.54
C LYS A 362 1.63 24.82 7.00
N ILE A 363 1.25 24.83 8.27
CA ILE A 363 0.57 23.74 8.97
C ILE A 363 -0.87 24.17 9.25
N PRO A 364 -1.87 23.68 8.50
CA PRO A 364 -3.29 23.92 8.78
C PRO A 364 -3.82 23.04 9.91
N VAL A 365 -3.32 21.79 10.05
CA VAL A 365 -3.90 20.78 10.95
C VAL A 365 -2.82 19.91 11.59
N SER A 366 -2.97 19.63 12.87
CA SER A 366 -2.21 18.62 13.60
C SER A 366 -3.11 17.51 14.14
N TYR A 367 -2.54 16.36 14.49
CA TYR A 367 -3.29 15.24 15.11
C TYR A 367 -3.98 15.61 16.42
N THR A 368 -3.52 16.64 17.12
CA THR A 368 -4.15 17.13 18.34
C THR A 368 -5.48 17.85 18.05
N HIS A 369 -5.60 18.51 16.90
CA HIS A 369 -6.79 19.27 16.51
C HIS A 369 -7.94 18.40 16.02
N LEU A 370 -7.65 17.25 15.42
CA LEU A 370 -8.66 16.29 14.98
C LEU A 370 -9.54 15.79 16.13
N ARG A 371 -8.99 15.67 17.35
CA ARG A 371 -9.77 15.26 18.52
C ARG A 371 -10.89 16.23 18.89
N ALA A 372 -10.79 17.50 18.52
CA ALA A 372 -11.80 18.50 18.83
C ALA A 372 -13.02 18.43 17.89
N HIS A 373 -12.86 17.85 16.69
CA HIS A 373 -13.92 17.73 15.68
C HIS A 373 -14.59 16.35 15.61
N GLU A 374 -13.97 15.31 16.17
CA GLU A 374 -14.52 13.94 16.17
C GLU A 374 -15.47 13.68 17.37
N THR A 375 -15.67 14.66 18.24
CA THR A 375 -16.52 14.54 19.44
C THR A 375 -17.81 15.36 19.36
N GLU A 376 -18.17 15.94 18.22
CA GLU A 376 -19.47 16.52 17.93
C GLU A 376 -20.28 15.56 16.97
#